data_f994b5558c8e07e6047603768ded16f8
#
_entry.id   f994b5558c8e07e6047603768ded16f8
#
_cell.length_a   1.000
_cell.length_b   1.000
_cell.length_c   1.000
_cell.angle_alpha   90.00
_cell.angle_beta   90.00
_cell.angle_gamma   90.00
#
_symmetry.space_group_name_H-M   'P 1'
#
loop_
_entity.id
_entity.type
_entity.pdbx_description
1 polymer ?
#
loop_
_entity_poly.entity_id
_entity_poly.type
_entity_poly.pdbx_seq_one_letter_code
_entity_poly.pdbx_strand_id
1 'polypeptide(L)'
;MATMPAPSPTGQPDASHGWFGSPAGRTLLESESETVTTLLADGRGLPWLWLSPEPGAAGDGARRGRGLRLQAVANGWIGDVRCGASLPLVSESIGAVVLQHVLGRGAEAQALLEECSRILVPGGRIGLFALNPLAPYRWRWRGTGLHAAEPLAWRRRLRDAGLVPEPLSQGLGPTWRETVSAASQQGVGLRAAYLLRAEKRTLPLTPVRQRRRVTVPNGVPAT
;
A
#
# COMPACT_ATOMS: atom_id res chain seq x y z
N MET A 1 -19.69 29.27 -23.40
CA MET A 1 -18.53 28.46 -22.96
C MET A 1 -19.00 27.63 -21.78
N ALA A 2 -19.21 26.33 -21.99
CA ALA A 2 -19.63 25.42 -20.92
C ALA A 2 -18.39 25.01 -20.12
N THR A 3 -18.36 25.37 -18.85
CA THR A 3 -17.32 24.95 -17.90
C THR A 3 -17.49 23.45 -17.67
N MET A 4 -16.57 22.65 -18.15
CA MET A 4 -16.50 21.23 -17.78
C MET A 4 -16.34 21.14 -16.26
N PRO A 5 -17.17 20.34 -15.56
CA PRO A 5 -16.95 20.09 -14.15
C PRO A 5 -15.58 19.42 -13.96
N ALA A 6 -14.83 19.88 -12.96
CA ALA A 6 -13.56 19.28 -12.59
C ALA A 6 -13.78 17.79 -12.27
N PRO A 7 -12.84 16.89 -12.63
CA PRO A 7 -12.94 15.47 -12.30
C PRO A 7 -13.07 15.30 -10.79
N SER A 8 -14.04 14.48 -10.39
CA SER A 8 -14.29 14.15 -8.99
C SER A 8 -13.06 13.48 -8.37
N PRO A 9 -12.78 13.75 -7.09
CA PRO A 9 -11.50 13.38 -6.51
C PRO A 9 -11.35 11.92 -6.17
N THR A 10 -10.15 11.57 -6.15
CA THR A 10 -9.39 10.36 -5.95
C THR A 10 -9.65 9.74 -4.59
N GLY A 11 -10.45 8.70 -4.52
CA GLY A 11 -10.66 7.97 -3.27
C GLY A 11 -11.84 7.01 -3.36
N GLN A 12 -11.98 6.17 -2.35
CA GLN A 12 -13.22 5.40 -2.17
C GLN A 12 -14.38 6.37 -1.93
N PRO A 13 -15.61 6.09 -2.44
CA PRO A 13 -16.79 6.95 -2.22
C PRO A 13 -17.03 7.27 -0.74
N ASP A 14 -17.59 8.45 -0.43
CA ASP A 14 -17.86 8.91 0.94
C ASP A 14 -18.61 7.89 1.81
N ALA A 15 -19.55 7.14 1.22
CA ALA A 15 -20.26 6.05 1.90
C ALA A 15 -19.34 4.92 2.37
N SER A 16 -18.17 4.73 1.75
CA SER A 16 -17.21 3.70 2.13
C SER A 16 -16.37 4.10 3.35
N HIS A 17 -16.11 5.38 3.53
CA HIS A 17 -15.39 5.87 4.72
C HIS A 17 -16.22 5.65 5.97
N GLY A 18 -17.55 5.86 5.93
CA GLY A 18 -18.43 5.64 7.06
C GLY A 18 -18.45 4.20 7.59
N TRP A 19 -18.14 3.21 6.71
CA TRP A 19 -18.08 1.82 7.18
C TRP A 19 -16.91 1.57 8.13
N PHE A 20 -15.74 2.16 7.90
CA PHE A 20 -14.59 1.98 8.78
C PHE A 20 -14.82 2.57 10.19
N GLY A 21 -15.73 3.53 10.35
CA GLY A 21 -16.22 4.03 11.64
C GLY A 21 -17.20 3.09 12.36
N SER A 22 -17.71 2.06 11.69
CA SER A 22 -18.57 1.04 12.32
C SER A 22 -17.79 0.11 13.25
N PRO A 23 -18.44 -0.63 14.17
CA PRO A 23 -17.76 -1.63 15.00
C PRO A 23 -16.96 -2.65 14.18
N ALA A 24 -17.53 -3.14 13.08
CA ALA A 24 -16.87 -4.09 12.20
C ALA A 24 -15.63 -3.49 11.50
N GLY A 25 -15.73 -2.26 11.00
CA GLY A 25 -14.61 -1.56 10.38
C GLY A 25 -13.49 -1.26 11.36
N ARG A 26 -13.82 -0.77 12.56
CA ARG A 26 -12.84 -0.52 13.62
C ARG A 26 -12.11 -1.79 14.05
N THR A 27 -12.84 -2.91 14.24
CA THR A 27 -12.24 -4.21 14.56
C THR A 27 -11.21 -4.63 13.51
N LEU A 28 -11.49 -4.36 12.23
CA LEU A 28 -10.53 -4.63 11.16
C LEU A 28 -9.29 -3.75 11.28
N LEU A 29 -9.46 -2.43 11.40
CA LEU A 29 -8.35 -1.48 11.50
C LEU A 29 -7.48 -1.74 12.75
N GLU A 30 -8.10 -2.08 13.88
CA GLU A 30 -7.39 -2.45 15.11
C GLU A 30 -6.57 -3.73 14.93
N SER A 31 -7.11 -4.72 14.21
CA SER A 31 -6.39 -5.97 13.89
C SER A 31 -5.15 -5.75 13.03
N GLU A 32 -5.11 -4.66 12.27
CA GLU A 32 -4.00 -4.29 11.37
C GLU A 32 -2.96 -3.38 12.03
N SER A 33 -3.29 -2.76 13.16
CA SER A 33 -2.53 -1.65 13.78
C SER A 33 -1.07 -2.00 14.07
N GLU A 34 -0.79 -3.19 14.58
CA GLU A 34 0.57 -3.67 14.85
C GLU A 34 1.38 -3.81 13.55
N THR A 35 0.75 -4.36 12.50
CA THR A 35 1.37 -4.52 11.18
C THR A 35 1.66 -3.16 10.54
N VAL A 36 0.75 -2.19 10.65
CA VAL A 36 0.96 -0.81 10.20
C VAL A 36 2.15 -0.19 10.91
N THR A 37 2.20 -0.29 12.23
CA THR A 37 3.30 0.25 13.05
C THR A 37 4.64 -0.35 12.65
N THR A 38 4.70 -1.65 12.42
CA THR A 38 5.91 -2.36 11.98
C THR A 38 6.37 -1.86 10.60
N LEU A 39 5.44 -1.69 9.65
CA LEU A 39 5.77 -1.19 8.31
C LEU A 39 6.32 0.25 8.34
N LEU A 40 5.74 1.11 9.17
CA LEU A 40 6.21 2.49 9.32
C LEU A 40 7.61 2.55 9.96
N ALA A 41 7.91 1.63 10.89
CA ALA A 41 9.23 1.52 11.51
C ALA A 41 10.31 1.01 10.54
N ASP A 42 9.94 0.25 9.52
CA ASP A 42 10.86 -0.28 8.49
C ASP A 42 11.48 0.80 7.58
N GLY A 43 11.06 2.05 7.69
CA GLY A 43 11.49 3.20 6.87
C GLY A 43 12.96 3.61 7.04
N ARG A 44 13.81 2.83 7.73
CA ARG A 44 15.25 3.08 7.91
C ARG A 44 15.59 4.47 8.48
N GLY A 45 14.76 5.00 9.37
CA GLY A 45 14.92 6.34 9.95
C GLY A 45 14.54 7.50 9.02
N LEU A 46 14.07 7.21 7.80
CA LEU A 46 13.51 8.19 6.87
C LEU A 46 12.05 8.51 7.22
N PRO A 47 11.53 9.66 6.74
CA PRO A 47 10.12 9.98 6.91
C PRO A 47 9.20 8.91 6.31
N TRP A 48 8.03 8.77 6.90
CA TRP A 48 6.99 7.85 6.42
C TRP A 48 5.69 8.59 6.08
N LEU A 49 4.87 7.99 5.25
CA LEU A 49 3.52 8.43 4.91
C LEU A 49 2.51 7.33 5.21
N TRP A 50 1.46 7.67 5.93
CA TRP A 50 0.33 6.77 6.15
C TRP A 50 -0.97 7.40 5.67
N LEU A 51 -1.59 6.76 4.68
CA LEU A 51 -2.91 7.10 4.17
C LEU A 51 -3.93 6.10 4.74
N SER A 52 -4.94 6.59 5.46
CA SER A 52 -5.94 5.78 6.15
C SER A 52 -7.37 6.26 5.87
N PRO A 53 -8.41 5.39 6.03
CA PRO A 53 -9.80 5.79 5.86
C PRO A 53 -10.35 6.55 7.06
N GLU A 54 -9.75 6.39 8.25
CA GLU A 54 -10.22 6.94 9.52
C GLU A 54 -9.10 7.62 10.30
N PRO A 55 -9.36 8.75 11.00
CA PRO A 55 -8.42 9.33 11.92
C PRO A 55 -8.33 8.46 13.20
N GLY A 56 -7.16 8.08 13.62
CA GLY A 56 -6.96 7.51 14.95
C GLY A 56 -6.86 5.98 15.06
N ALA A 57 -6.92 5.22 13.97
CA ALA A 57 -6.87 3.75 14.00
C ALA A 57 -5.54 3.12 14.44
N ALA A 58 -4.47 3.88 14.62
CA ALA A 58 -3.23 3.37 15.18
C ALA A 58 -2.96 3.99 16.55
N GLY A 59 -2.58 3.16 17.49
CA GLY A 59 -2.13 3.57 18.81
C GLY A 59 -0.91 4.51 18.76
N ASP A 60 -0.54 5.10 19.89
CA ASP A 60 0.56 6.07 20.05
C ASP A 60 1.93 5.60 19.53
N GLY A 61 2.08 4.31 19.22
CA GLY A 61 3.30 3.75 18.61
C GLY A 61 3.65 4.33 17.24
N ALA A 62 2.67 4.73 16.44
CA ALA A 62 2.89 5.34 15.13
C ALA A 62 3.40 6.80 15.21
N ARG A 63 3.42 7.41 16.40
CA ARG A 63 3.96 8.76 16.63
C ARG A 63 5.48 8.82 16.74
N ARG A 64 6.16 7.67 16.76
CA ARG A 64 7.63 7.63 16.83
C ARG A 64 8.22 7.78 15.44
N GLY A 65 8.83 8.92 15.17
CA GLY A 65 9.54 9.22 13.92
C GLY A 65 8.94 10.41 13.16
N ARG A 66 9.63 10.80 12.10
CA ARG A 66 9.16 11.85 11.17
C ARG A 66 8.21 11.23 10.15
N GLY A 67 6.96 11.62 10.15
CA GLY A 67 6.02 11.10 9.17
C GLY A 67 4.77 11.96 9.07
N LEU A 68 3.98 11.65 8.05
CA LEU A 68 2.70 12.29 7.77
C LEU A 68 1.60 11.25 7.80
N ARG A 69 0.54 11.59 8.49
CA ARG A 69 -0.69 10.84 8.50
C ARG A 69 -1.79 11.63 7.83
N LEU A 70 -2.40 11.04 6.83
CA LEU A 70 -3.47 11.65 6.07
C LEU A 70 -4.66 10.70 5.99
N GLN A 71 -5.84 11.29 6.11
CA GLN A 71 -7.12 10.62 5.94
C GLN A 71 -7.72 11.01 4.60
N ALA A 72 -8.32 10.04 3.92
CA ALA A 72 -9.05 10.28 2.69
C ALA A 72 -10.35 11.07 2.99
N VAL A 73 -10.62 12.09 2.19
CA VAL A 73 -11.88 12.84 2.17
C VAL A 73 -12.35 13.00 0.72
N ALA A 74 -13.59 13.44 0.51
CA ALA A 74 -14.18 13.56 -0.83
C ALA A 74 -13.27 14.28 -1.85
N ASN A 75 -12.52 15.30 -1.43
CA ASN A 75 -11.73 16.15 -2.31
C ASN A 75 -10.22 16.10 -2.03
N GLY A 76 -9.68 14.96 -1.61
CA GLY A 76 -8.24 14.79 -1.36
C GLY A 76 -7.95 14.22 0.03
N TRP A 77 -7.03 14.84 0.74
CA TRP A 77 -6.47 14.33 1.99
C TRP A 77 -6.49 15.40 3.08
N ILE A 78 -6.75 14.99 4.32
CA ILE A 78 -6.73 15.82 5.52
C ILE A 78 -6.00 15.07 6.65
N GLY A 79 -5.28 15.80 7.47
CA GLY A 79 -4.54 15.24 8.60
C GLY A 79 -3.45 16.20 9.04
N ASP A 80 -2.20 15.73 9.10
CA ASP A 80 -1.05 16.59 9.43
C ASP A 80 -0.89 17.75 8.42
N VAL A 81 -1.33 17.51 7.18
CA VAL A 81 -1.48 18.54 6.15
C VAL A 81 -2.81 18.34 5.41
N ARG A 82 -3.28 19.37 4.74
CA ARG A 82 -4.42 19.27 3.81
C ARG A 82 -3.93 19.42 2.39
N CYS A 83 -4.30 18.48 1.51
CA CYS A 83 -3.95 18.54 0.09
C CYS A 83 -5.01 17.90 -0.80
N GLY A 84 -4.94 18.16 -2.11
CA GLY A 84 -5.76 17.51 -3.11
C GLY A 84 -5.28 16.09 -3.43
N ALA A 85 -5.54 15.63 -4.65
CA ALA A 85 -5.11 14.33 -5.13
C ALA A 85 -3.58 14.19 -5.20
N SER A 86 -2.87 15.25 -5.56
CA SER A 86 -1.41 15.26 -5.57
C SER A 86 -0.86 15.52 -4.17
N LEU A 87 0.11 14.72 -3.76
CA LEU A 87 0.77 14.87 -2.47
C LEU A 87 1.85 15.96 -2.54
N PRO A 88 1.83 16.96 -1.65
CA PRO A 88 2.80 18.08 -1.67
C PRO A 88 4.15 17.61 -1.04
N LEU A 89 4.67 16.51 -1.52
CA LEU A 89 5.91 15.89 -1.05
C LEU A 89 6.95 15.86 -2.16
N VAL A 90 8.20 16.09 -1.79
CA VAL A 90 9.33 16.01 -2.69
C VAL A 90 9.51 14.58 -3.18
N SER A 91 9.91 14.41 -4.45
CA SER A 91 10.26 13.10 -4.98
C SER A 91 11.41 12.49 -4.18
N GLU A 92 11.33 11.15 -3.95
CA GLU A 92 12.38 10.40 -3.27
C GLU A 92 12.72 10.93 -1.86
N SER A 93 11.69 11.29 -1.09
CA SER A 93 11.85 11.83 0.27
C SER A 93 11.30 10.92 1.39
N ILE A 94 10.54 9.88 1.02
CA ILE A 94 9.82 9.01 1.95
C ILE A 94 10.43 7.61 1.93
N GLY A 95 10.71 7.04 3.11
CA GLY A 95 11.26 5.69 3.26
C GLY A 95 10.19 4.58 3.30
N ALA A 96 9.02 4.88 3.86
CA ALA A 96 7.92 3.93 3.96
C ALA A 96 6.57 4.60 3.66
N VAL A 97 5.71 3.93 2.90
CA VAL A 97 4.33 4.35 2.62
C VAL A 97 3.39 3.23 3.05
N VAL A 98 2.33 3.58 3.77
CA VAL A 98 1.23 2.66 4.10
C VAL A 98 -0.06 3.19 3.49
N LEU A 99 -0.69 2.39 2.64
CA LEU A 99 -2.00 2.62 2.06
C LEU A 99 -3.00 1.67 2.72
N GLN A 100 -3.75 2.16 3.69
CA GLN A 100 -4.71 1.36 4.45
C GLN A 100 -6.13 1.59 3.91
N HIS A 101 -6.64 0.67 3.09
CA HIS A 101 -8.01 0.67 2.54
C HIS A 101 -8.43 1.97 1.82
N VAL A 102 -7.49 2.74 1.32
CA VAL A 102 -7.76 4.02 0.63
C VAL A 102 -7.84 3.91 -0.88
N LEU A 103 -7.46 2.78 -1.45
CA LEU A 103 -7.48 2.58 -2.89
C LEU A 103 -8.87 2.17 -3.38
N GLY A 104 -9.45 3.02 -4.20
CA GLY A 104 -10.68 2.75 -4.94
C GLY A 104 -10.45 1.96 -6.23
N ARG A 105 -11.30 2.20 -7.22
CA ARG A 105 -11.24 1.58 -8.55
C ARG A 105 -10.66 2.54 -9.58
N GLY A 106 -10.19 1.97 -10.69
CA GLY A 106 -9.92 2.74 -11.90
C GLY A 106 -8.57 3.46 -11.93
N ALA A 107 -8.54 4.53 -12.72
CA ALA A 107 -7.33 5.30 -13.00
C ALA A 107 -6.80 6.06 -11.77
N GLU A 108 -7.69 6.45 -10.87
CA GLU A 108 -7.36 7.19 -9.65
C GLU A 108 -6.48 6.36 -8.71
N ALA A 109 -6.81 5.10 -8.52
CA ALA A 109 -5.98 4.20 -7.72
C ALA A 109 -4.58 4.03 -8.34
N GLN A 110 -4.49 4.01 -9.67
CA GLN A 110 -3.22 3.93 -10.38
C GLN A 110 -2.41 5.22 -10.20
N ALA A 111 -3.05 6.39 -10.36
CA ALA A 111 -2.40 7.68 -10.15
C ALA A 111 -1.84 7.84 -8.72
N LEU A 112 -2.58 7.38 -7.70
CA LEU A 112 -2.09 7.38 -6.32
C LEU A 112 -0.89 6.45 -6.12
N LEU A 113 -0.86 5.27 -6.75
CA LEU A 113 0.29 4.37 -6.69
C LEU A 113 1.52 4.96 -7.38
N GLU A 114 1.35 5.63 -8.50
CA GLU A 114 2.41 6.34 -9.21
C GLU A 114 2.97 7.49 -8.37
N GLU A 115 2.08 8.25 -7.72
CA GLU A 115 2.47 9.32 -6.80
C GLU A 115 3.22 8.77 -5.58
N CYS A 116 2.78 7.64 -5.00
CA CYS A 116 3.52 6.95 -3.94
C CYS A 116 4.90 6.48 -4.43
N SER A 117 4.98 5.96 -5.65
CA SER A 117 6.26 5.57 -6.25
C SER A 117 7.18 6.78 -6.46
N ARG A 118 6.64 7.93 -6.87
CA ARG A 118 7.40 9.17 -7.04
C ARG A 118 8.06 9.63 -5.73
N ILE A 119 7.32 9.63 -4.63
CA ILE A 119 7.81 10.13 -3.33
C ILE A 119 8.70 9.14 -2.60
N LEU A 120 8.60 7.83 -2.87
CA LEU A 120 9.46 6.81 -2.27
C LEU A 120 10.91 6.96 -2.73
N VAL A 121 11.86 6.86 -1.80
CA VAL A 121 13.28 6.73 -2.11
C VAL A 121 13.56 5.38 -2.79
N PRO A 122 14.65 5.24 -3.56
CA PRO A 122 15.15 3.94 -3.98
C PRO A 122 15.37 3.01 -2.78
N GLY A 123 14.82 1.79 -2.83
CA GLY A 123 14.78 0.86 -1.71
C GLY A 123 13.71 1.16 -0.67
N GLY A 124 12.91 2.21 -0.86
CA GLY A 124 11.74 2.51 -0.03
C GLY A 124 10.62 1.48 -0.22
N ARG A 125 9.82 1.29 0.80
CA ARG A 125 8.80 0.24 0.85
C ARG A 125 7.38 0.81 0.92
N ILE A 126 6.46 0.11 0.30
CA ILE A 126 5.03 0.38 0.37
C ILE A 126 4.29 -0.84 0.90
N GLY A 127 3.40 -0.62 1.87
CA GLY A 127 2.43 -1.59 2.36
C GLY A 127 1.02 -1.22 1.90
N LEU A 128 0.38 -2.09 1.16
CA LEU A 128 -0.97 -1.93 0.65
C LEU A 128 -1.90 -2.89 1.38
N PHE A 129 -2.83 -2.35 2.17
CA PHE A 129 -3.91 -3.10 2.80
C PHE A 129 -5.15 -3.04 1.92
N ALA A 130 -5.69 -4.19 1.57
CA ALA A 130 -6.89 -4.30 0.76
C ALA A 130 -7.86 -5.33 1.32
N LEU A 131 -9.15 -5.10 1.09
CA LEU A 131 -10.22 -6.03 1.49
C LEU A 131 -10.16 -7.31 0.64
N ASN A 132 -10.36 -8.44 1.30
CA ASN A 132 -10.38 -9.73 0.64
C ASN A 132 -11.78 -10.04 0.07
N PRO A 133 -11.93 -10.16 -1.27
CA PRO A 133 -13.23 -10.43 -1.89
C PRO A 133 -13.80 -11.81 -1.53
N LEU A 134 -12.94 -12.75 -1.11
CA LEU A 134 -13.34 -14.12 -0.76
C LEU A 134 -13.60 -14.31 0.74
N ALA A 135 -13.32 -13.30 1.57
CA ALA A 135 -13.52 -13.39 3.01
C ALA A 135 -15.01 -13.56 3.36
N PRO A 136 -15.36 -14.46 4.28
CA PRO A 136 -16.72 -14.50 4.83
C PRO A 136 -17.13 -13.19 5.48
N TYR A 137 -16.19 -12.47 6.08
CA TYR A 137 -16.38 -11.16 6.70
C TYR A 137 -16.95 -10.11 5.73
N ARG A 138 -16.84 -10.32 4.40
CA ARG A 138 -17.37 -9.43 3.35
C ARG A 138 -18.86 -9.09 3.52
N TRP A 139 -19.64 -9.93 4.18
CA TRP A 139 -21.03 -9.64 4.45
C TRP A 139 -21.24 -8.35 5.27
N ARG A 140 -20.24 -7.96 6.06
CA ARG A 140 -20.23 -6.76 6.89
C ARG A 140 -20.13 -5.46 6.10
N TRP A 141 -19.53 -5.49 4.92
CA TRP A 141 -19.40 -4.31 4.04
C TRP A 141 -20.16 -4.44 2.72
N ARG A 142 -20.95 -5.50 2.56
CA ARG A 142 -21.76 -5.66 1.35
C ARG A 142 -22.73 -4.50 1.20
N GLY A 143 -22.78 -3.87 0.01
CA GLY A 143 -23.67 -2.74 -0.27
C GLY A 143 -23.15 -1.37 0.16
N THR A 144 -21.96 -1.28 0.80
CA THR A 144 -21.37 0.00 1.22
C THR A 144 -20.52 0.68 0.12
N GLY A 145 -20.41 0.08 -1.05
CA GLY A 145 -19.55 0.61 -2.13
C GLY A 145 -18.06 0.35 -1.97
N LEU A 146 -17.63 -0.28 -0.86
CA LEU A 146 -16.23 -0.63 -0.64
C LEU A 146 -15.68 -1.53 -1.75
N HIS A 147 -14.45 -1.22 -2.17
CA HIS A 147 -13.77 -2.00 -3.20
C HIS A 147 -12.93 -3.11 -2.56
N ALA A 148 -13.22 -4.34 -2.96
CA ALA A 148 -12.40 -5.50 -2.68
C ALA A 148 -11.87 -6.05 -4.02
N ALA A 149 -10.58 -6.31 -4.10
CA ALA A 149 -9.94 -6.87 -5.29
C ALA A 149 -8.97 -7.97 -4.91
N GLU A 150 -8.67 -8.85 -5.85
CA GLU A 150 -7.71 -9.93 -5.67
C GLU A 150 -6.27 -9.40 -5.63
N PRO A 151 -5.36 -10.05 -4.90
CA PRO A 151 -3.96 -9.65 -4.82
C PRO A 151 -3.26 -9.53 -6.18
N LEU A 152 -3.67 -10.36 -7.15
CA LEU A 152 -3.08 -10.33 -8.49
C LEU A 152 -3.35 -9.00 -9.22
N ALA A 153 -4.55 -8.45 -9.05
CA ALA A 153 -4.91 -7.17 -9.66
C ALA A 153 -4.03 -6.03 -9.09
N TRP A 154 -3.85 -6.00 -7.76
CA TRP A 154 -2.99 -5.00 -7.13
C TRP A 154 -1.50 -5.20 -7.45
N ARG A 155 -1.02 -6.43 -7.57
CA ARG A 155 0.36 -6.68 -7.99
C ARG A 155 0.65 -6.16 -9.40
N ARG A 156 -0.31 -6.26 -10.32
CA ARG A 156 -0.16 -5.66 -11.66
C ARG A 156 -0.04 -4.15 -11.56
N ARG A 157 -0.95 -3.48 -10.87
CA ARG A 157 -0.94 -2.02 -10.69
C ARG A 157 0.32 -1.51 -10.00
N LEU A 158 0.82 -2.23 -8.99
CA LEU A 158 2.09 -1.90 -8.34
C LEU A 158 3.26 -1.96 -9.32
N ARG A 159 3.31 -2.98 -10.20
CA ARG A 159 4.34 -3.06 -11.24
C ARG A 159 4.21 -1.94 -12.27
N ASP A 160 3.00 -1.62 -12.69
CA ASP A 160 2.71 -0.53 -13.63
C ASP A 160 3.15 0.82 -13.04
N ALA A 161 3.10 0.99 -11.72
CA ALA A 161 3.63 2.15 -11.00
C ALA A 161 5.17 2.08 -10.75
N GLY A 162 5.89 1.10 -11.30
CA GLY A 162 7.34 0.96 -11.12
C GLY A 162 7.79 0.35 -9.80
N LEU A 163 6.87 -0.29 -9.06
CA LEU A 163 7.14 -0.96 -7.79
C LEU A 163 7.28 -2.46 -7.99
N VAL A 164 8.11 -3.12 -7.19
CA VAL A 164 8.33 -4.57 -7.24
C VAL A 164 7.59 -5.23 -6.08
N PRO A 165 6.39 -5.82 -6.31
CA PRO A 165 5.64 -6.47 -5.25
C PRO A 165 6.27 -7.78 -4.80
N GLU A 166 6.18 -8.07 -3.50
CA GLU A 166 6.56 -9.36 -2.94
C GLU A 166 5.65 -10.47 -3.49
N PRO A 167 6.18 -11.70 -3.64
CA PRO A 167 5.43 -12.83 -4.21
C PRO A 167 4.30 -13.31 -3.28
N LEU A 168 4.46 -13.13 -1.98
CA LEU A 168 3.48 -13.56 -0.98
C LEU A 168 2.70 -12.37 -0.45
N SER A 169 1.40 -12.60 -0.22
CA SER A 169 0.53 -11.70 0.54
C SER A 169 0.38 -12.22 1.96
N GLN A 170 -0.01 -11.37 2.88
CA GLN A 170 -0.26 -11.71 4.27
C GLN A 170 -1.73 -11.45 4.58
N GLY A 171 -2.47 -12.47 4.96
CA GLY A 171 -3.88 -12.34 5.37
C GLY A 171 -3.98 -11.77 6.78
N LEU A 172 -4.85 -10.79 7.00
CA LEU A 172 -5.01 -10.02 8.23
C LEU A 172 -6.48 -9.86 8.61
N GLY A 173 -6.70 -9.51 9.87
CA GLY A 173 -8.03 -9.18 10.39
C GLY A 173 -8.88 -10.40 10.73
N PRO A 174 -10.14 -10.16 11.13
CA PRO A 174 -11.09 -11.20 11.52
C PRO A 174 -11.49 -12.11 10.35
N THR A 175 -11.99 -13.30 10.67
CA THR A 175 -12.54 -14.24 9.67
C THR A 175 -14.07 -14.16 9.59
N TRP A 176 -14.75 -14.26 10.73
CA TRP A 176 -16.22 -14.28 10.83
C TRP A 176 -16.79 -13.28 11.83
N ARG A 177 -16.21 -13.27 13.04
CA ARG A 177 -16.70 -12.48 14.17
C ARG A 177 -15.99 -11.14 14.24
N GLU A 178 -16.65 -10.15 14.80
CA GLU A 178 -16.07 -8.84 15.12
C GLU A 178 -15.15 -8.96 16.35
N THR A 179 -14.04 -9.67 16.16
CA THR A 179 -13.04 -9.87 17.22
C THR A 179 -11.69 -9.44 16.64
N VAL A 180 -11.05 -8.53 17.35
CA VAL A 180 -9.68 -8.09 17.00
C VAL A 180 -8.75 -9.29 16.95
N SER A 181 -8.01 -9.41 15.89
CA SER A 181 -7.09 -10.52 15.67
C SER A 181 -5.78 -10.00 15.09
N ALA A 182 -4.76 -9.91 15.92
CA ALA A 182 -3.38 -9.61 15.48
C ALA A 182 -2.74 -10.79 14.73
N ALA A 183 -3.38 -11.97 14.72
CA ALA A 183 -2.86 -13.13 14.02
C ALA A 183 -2.84 -12.89 12.51
N SER A 184 -1.71 -13.14 11.89
CA SER A 184 -1.53 -13.10 10.46
C SER A 184 -1.32 -14.50 9.89
N GLN A 185 -1.60 -14.67 8.61
CA GLN A 185 -1.33 -15.92 7.90
C GLN A 185 -0.66 -15.67 6.57
N GLN A 186 0.15 -16.62 6.13
CA GLN A 186 0.74 -16.58 4.81
C GLN A 186 -0.35 -16.82 3.74
N GLY A 187 -0.40 -15.98 2.71
CA GLY A 187 -1.50 -15.96 1.76
C GLY A 187 -2.72 -15.22 2.30
N VAL A 188 -3.68 -14.95 1.43
CA VAL A 188 -4.91 -14.19 1.77
C VAL A 188 -5.85 -15.00 2.67
N GLY A 189 -6.02 -16.28 2.36
CA GLY A 189 -6.93 -17.19 3.07
C GLY A 189 -8.36 -16.63 3.16
N LEU A 190 -8.99 -16.84 4.33
CA LEU A 190 -10.35 -16.36 4.64
C LEU A 190 -10.36 -15.11 5.52
N ARG A 191 -9.21 -14.47 5.74
CA ARG A 191 -9.11 -13.24 6.53
C ARG A 191 -9.81 -12.09 5.83
N ALA A 192 -10.32 -11.14 6.60
CA ALA A 192 -11.10 -9.99 6.11
C ALA A 192 -10.30 -9.10 5.13
N ALA A 193 -9.01 -8.98 5.37
CA ALA A 193 -8.10 -8.19 4.55
C ALA A 193 -6.79 -8.93 4.29
N TYR A 194 -5.97 -8.32 3.46
CA TYR A 194 -4.61 -8.76 3.22
C TYR A 194 -3.68 -7.58 2.99
N LEU A 195 -2.41 -7.81 3.29
CA LEU A 195 -1.30 -6.92 3.02
C LEU A 195 -0.52 -7.42 1.81
N LEU A 196 -0.23 -6.50 0.90
CA LEU A 196 0.80 -6.63 -0.12
C LEU A 196 1.93 -5.67 0.19
N ARG A 197 3.16 -6.16 0.17
CA ARG A 197 4.36 -5.33 0.26
C ARG A 197 4.98 -5.19 -1.12
N ALA A 198 5.54 -4.01 -1.39
CA ALA A 198 6.35 -3.77 -2.57
C ALA A 198 7.50 -2.83 -2.24
N GLU A 199 8.52 -2.86 -3.08
CA GLU A 199 9.73 -2.04 -2.94
C GLU A 199 9.96 -1.23 -4.22
N LYS A 200 10.37 0.03 -4.09
CA LYS A 200 10.86 0.82 -5.21
C LYS A 200 12.30 0.40 -5.50
N ARG A 201 12.50 -0.39 -6.55
CA ARG A 201 13.86 -0.79 -6.98
C ARG A 201 14.34 0.13 -8.08
N THR A 202 15.54 0.66 -7.91
CA THR A 202 16.25 1.32 -8.99
C THR A 202 16.92 0.22 -9.83
N LEU A 203 16.52 0.10 -11.09
CA LEU A 203 17.27 -0.74 -12.03
C LEU A 203 18.56 0.02 -12.39
N PRO A 204 19.74 -0.55 -12.16
CA PRO A 204 20.96 0.09 -12.59
C PRO A 204 20.94 0.26 -14.12
N LEU A 205 21.07 1.49 -14.58
CA LEU A 205 21.09 1.83 -16.01
C LEU A 205 22.32 1.23 -16.72
N THR A 206 23.32 0.83 -15.96
CA THR A 206 24.53 0.21 -16.51
C THR A 206 24.38 -1.32 -16.45
N PRO A 207 24.30 -2.03 -17.59
CA PRO A 207 24.29 -3.48 -17.57
C PRO A 207 25.60 -3.97 -16.94
N VAL A 208 25.49 -4.79 -15.89
CA VAL A 208 26.65 -5.47 -15.31
C VAL A 208 27.24 -6.35 -16.41
N ARG A 209 28.35 -5.92 -16.96
CA ARG A 209 29.08 -6.68 -17.98
C ARG A 209 29.58 -7.96 -17.32
N GLN A 210 28.87 -9.06 -17.53
CA GLN A 210 29.33 -10.38 -17.12
C GLN A 210 30.67 -10.62 -17.86
N ARG A 211 31.76 -10.58 -17.10
CA ARG A 211 33.06 -11.03 -17.63
C ARG A 211 32.93 -12.52 -17.91
N ARG A 212 32.71 -12.85 -19.20
CA ARG A 212 32.79 -14.20 -19.66
C ARG A 212 34.23 -14.64 -19.41
N ARG A 213 34.45 -15.56 -18.47
CA ARG A 213 35.74 -16.21 -18.32
C ARG A 213 36.02 -16.94 -19.63
N VAL A 214 36.95 -16.42 -20.42
CA VAL A 214 37.48 -17.14 -21.57
C VAL A 214 38.40 -18.21 -20.99
N THR A 215 37.94 -19.45 -21.01
CA THR A 215 38.79 -20.60 -20.72
C THR A 215 39.70 -20.77 -21.93
N VAL A 216 40.96 -20.39 -21.80
CA VAL A 216 41.99 -20.67 -22.79
C VAL A 216 42.27 -22.17 -22.70
N PRO A 217 42.07 -22.96 -23.76
CA PRO A 217 42.46 -24.36 -23.74
C PRO A 217 43.99 -24.46 -23.60
N ASN A 218 44.43 -25.26 -22.62
CA ASN A 218 45.84 -25.57 -22.48
C ASN A 218 46.38 -26.16 -23.81
N GLY A 219 47.38 -25.49 -24.38
CA GLY A 219 48.04 -25.98 -25.57
C GLY A 219 48.69 -27.36 -25.32
N VAL A 220 48.45 -28.25 -26.25
CA VAL A 220 49.14 -29.56 -26.31
C VAL A 220 50.63 -29.29 -26.62
N PRO A 221 51.57 -29.85 -25.85
CA PRO A 221 52.99 -29.72 -26.21
C PRO A 221 53.26 -30.47 -27.52
N ALA A 222 53.93 -29.78 -28.44
CA ALA A 222 54.42 -30.38 -29.65
C ALA A 222 55.64 -31.31 -29.32
N THR A 223 55.56 -32.56 -29.72
CA THR A 223 56.66 -33.51 -29.79
C THR A 223 57.43 -33.30 -31.06
#